data_c74e19cb0ffbf39c9b1faabb01cf4298
#
_entry.id   c74e19cb0ffbf39c9b1faabb01cf4298
#
_cell.length_a   1.000
_cell.length_b   1.000
_cell.length_c   1.000
_cell.angle_alpha   90.00
_cell.angle_beta   90.00
_cell.angle_gamma   90.00
#
_symmetry.space_group_name_H-M   'P 1'
#
loop_
_entity.id
_entity.type
_entity.pdbx_description
1 polymer ?
#
loop_
_entity_poly.entity_id
_entity_poly.type
_entity_poly.pdbx_seq_one_letter_code
_entity_poly.pdbx_strand_id
1 'polypeptide(L)'
;AELLRLLSQHPDVEIVVVTSRSKQGALISETFPNLRGHIQHVFTSLDIKQLVNCDVVFFATPHGVAQGLVPEVLAKDIKVIDLSADFRIRDIDIWEHWYNQRHLAPELAKIAVYGLPEVNRNKIRKANLVACPGCYPTSIQIGLLPLLANKSIFTEDIIANSASGVSGAGRRANISNLLSEVGDSFKAYAGSGHRHLPEIEQGLSDIAGQAVGVTFVPHLLPIVRGIH
;
A
#
# COMPACT_ATOMS: atom_id res chain seq x y z
N ALA A 1 4.75 -5.13 10.98
CA ALA A 1 5.07 -4.48 12.26
C ALA A 1 4.17 -3.26 12.53
N GLU A 2 4.20 -2.22 11.68
CA GLU A 2 3.46 -0.96 11.95
C GLU A 2 1.93 -1.17 12.02
N LEU A 3 1.36 -1.97 11.12
CA LEU A 3 -0.06 -2.30 11.17
C LEU A 3 -0.44 -2.95 12.51
N LEU A 4 0.35 -3.92 12.98
CA LEU A 4 0.11 -4.57 14.28
C LEU A 4 0.24 -3.58 15.44
N ARG A 5 1.23 -2.67 15.38
CA ARG A 5 1.39 -1.62 16.40
C ARG A 5 0.17 -0.70 16.48
N LEU A 6 -0.39 -0.30 15.33
CA LEU A 6 -1.58 0.54 15.29
C LEU A 6 -2.82 -0.20 15.76
N LEU A 7 -3.03 -1.43 15.27
CA LEU A 7 -4.21 -2.22 15.61
C LEU A 7 -4.23 -2.65 17.08
N SER A 8 -3.07 -2.96 17.67
CA SER A 8 -3.00 -3.33 19.10
C SER A 8 -3.34 -2.20 20.08
N GLN A 9 -3.38 -0.96 19.58
CA GLN A 9 -3.74 0.22 20.38
C GLN A 9 -5.12 0.78 20.00
N HIS A 10 -5.79 0.17 19.01
CA HIS A 10 -7.09 0.63 18.56
C HIS A 10 -8.19 0.14 19.52
N PRO A 11 -9.06 1.02 20.04
CA PRO A 11 -10.04 0.66 21.07
C PRO A 11 -11.09 -0.36 20.63
N ASP A 12 -11.41 -0.40 19.32
CA ASP A 12 -12.49 -1.20 18.76
C ASP A 12 -11.95 -2.39 17.92
N VAL A 13 -10.67 -2.75 18.07
CA VAL A 13 -10.06 -3.83 17.28
C VAL A 13 -9.46 -4.90 18.18
N GLU A 14 -9.85 -6.14 17.92
CA GLU A 14 -9.19 -7.33 18.42
C GLU A 14 -8.40 -8.01 17.30
N ILE A 15 -7.13 -8.30 17.55
CA ILE A 15 -6.28 -9.06 16.64
C ILE A 15 -6.53 -10.54 16.87
N VAL A 16 -7.26 -11.18 15.96
CA VAL A 16 -7.64 -12.61 16.08
C VAL A 16 -6.51 -13.51 15.58
N VAL A 17 -5.93 -13.21 14.43
CA VAL A 17 -4.94 -14.06 13.78
C VAL A 17 -3.90 -13.24 13.02
N VAL A 18 -2.64 -13.70 13.06
CA VAL A 18 -1.56 -13.11 12.27
C VAL A 18 -0.82 -14.22 11.55
N THR A 19 -0.80 -14.15 10.23
CA THR A 19 -0.21 -15.21 9.40
C THR A 19 1.17 -14.85 8.88
N SER A 20 2.03 -15.85 8.74
CA SER A 20 3.33 -15.73 8.07
C SER A 20 3.78 -17.06 7.51
N ARG A 21 4.24 -17.07 6.24
CA ARG A 21 4.78 -18.28 5.63
C ARG A 21 6.13 -18.72 6.22
N SER A 22 6.97 -17.76 6.61
CA SER A 22 8.35 -18.02 7.03
C SER A 22 8.57 -17.99 8.54
N LYS A 23 7.56 -17.58 9.33
CA LYS A 23 7.67 -17.38 10.78
C LYS A 23 6.61 -18.13 11.57
N GLN A 24 5.97 -19.14 10.96
CA GLN A 24 4.96 -19.96 11.62
C GLN A 24 5.50 -20.55 12.95
N GLY A 25 4.72 -20.43 14.01
CA GLY A 25 5.06 -20.89 15.38
C GLY A 25 5.93 -19.92 16.18
N ALA A 26 6.55 -18.91 15.57
CA ALA A 26 7.32 -17.91 16.30
C ALA A 26 6.42 -16.87 16.97
N LEU A 27 6.81 -16.37 18.12
CA LEU A 27 6.15 -15.22 18.76
C LEU A 27 6.34 -13.96 17.92
N ILE A 28 5.26 -13.17 17.77
CA ILE A 28 5.31 -11.90 17.05
C ILE A 28 6.33 -10.96 17.70
N SER A 29 6.40 -10.94 19.03
CA SER A 29 7.33 -10.10 19.78
C SER A 29 8.80 -10.51 19.65
N GLU A 30 9.12 -11.73 19.21
CA GLU A 30 10.48 -12.13 18.85
C GLU A 30 10.91 -11.53 17.50
N THR A 31 9.98 -11.51 16.54
CA THR A 31 10.22 -10.91 15.21
C THR A 31 10.18 -9.38 15.26
N PHE A 32 9.32 -8.82 16.11
CA PHE A 32 9.10 -7.38 16.28
C PHE A 32 9.21 -7.01 17.77
N PRO A 33 10.43 -6.81 18.30
CA PRO A 33 10.66 -6.57 19.73
C PRO A 33 9.92 -5.38 20.33
N ASN A 34 9.60 -4.37 19.48
CA ASN A 34 8.81 -3.20 19.86
C ASN A 34 7.33 -3.52 20.19
N LEU A 35 6.88 -4.75 19.94
CA LEU A 35 5.51 -5.21 20.28
C LEU A 35 5.45 -6.06 21.55
N ARG A 36 6.57 -6.20 22.29
CA ARG A 36 6.60 -6.89 23.58
C ARG A 36 5.65 -6.21 24.57
N GLY A 37 4.87 -7.03 25.27
CA GLY A 37 3.86 -6.55 26.22
C GLY A 37 2.55 -6.07 25.59
N HIS A 38 2.51 -5.87 24.26
CA HIS A 38 1.31 -5.44 23.54
C HIS A 38 0.64 -6.58 22.77
N ILE A 39 1.40 -7.50 22.22
CA ILE A 39 0.90 -8.63 21.42
C ILE A 39 1.57 -9.92 21.88
N GLN A 40 0.75 -10.91 22.28
CA GLN A 40 1.22 -12.23 22.70
C GLN A 40 0.96 -13.34 21.67
N HIS A 41 0.48 -12.99 20.49
CA HIS A 41 0.17 -13.93 19.41
C HIS A 41 1.43 -14.55 18.81
N VAL A 42 1.27 -15.77 18.31
CA VAL A 42 2.23 -16.45 17.45
C VAL A 42 1.80 -16.28 15.98
N PHE A 43 2.76 -16.35 15.07
CA PHE A 43 2.43 -16.45 13.65
C PHE A 43 1.86 -17.82 13.34
N THR A 44 0.75 -17.85 12.61
CA THR A 44 0.14 -19.08 12.08
C THR A 44 0.41 -19.22 10.58
N SER A 45 0.15 -20.42 10.04
CA SER A 45 -0.01 -20.59 8.59
C SER A 45 -1.27 -19.90 8.11
N LEU A 46 -1.31 -19.54 6.83
CA LEU A 46 -2.55 -19.05 6.22
C LEU A 46 -3.50 -20.24 6.04
N ASP A 47 -4.61 -20.20 6.75
CA ASP A 47 -5.77 -21.06 6.56
C ASP A 47 -7.02 -20.17 6.54
N ILE A 48 -7.71 -20.15 5.42
CA ILE A 48 -8.92 -19.33 5.25
C ILE A 48 -10.03 -19.74 6.22
N LYS A 49 -10.03 -20.99 6.69
CA LYS A 49 -10.97 -21.44 7.72
C LYS A 49 -10.78 -20.71 9.05
N GLN A 50 -9.57 -20.27 9.37
CA GLN A 50 -9.28 -19.48 10.57
C GLN A 50 -9.77 -18.05 10.46
N LEU A 51 -10.03 -17.56 9.25
CA LEU A 51 -10.48 -16.19 9.00
C LEU A 51 -11.99 -15.99 9.18
N VAL A 52 -12.79 -17.08 9.29
CA VAL A 52 -14.27 -16.99 9.37
C VAL A 52 -14.77 -16.19 10.59
N ASN A 53 -13.94 -16.03 11.62
CA ASN A 53 -14.28 -15.25 12.81
C ASN A 53 -13.75 -13.80 12.73
N CYS A 54 -13.22 -13.38 11.59
CA CYS A 54 -12.71 -12.04 11.39
C CYS A 54 -13.74 -11.20 10.64
N ASP A 55 -14.00 -9.98 11.08
CA ASP A 55 -14.81 -9.00 10.33
C ASP A 55 -14.01 -8.38 9.19
N VAL A 56 -12.69 -8.25 9.37
CA VAL A 56 -11.78 -7.60 8.43
C VAL A 56 -10.46 -8.36 8.33
N VAL A 57 -9.96 -8.52 7.12
CA VAL A 57 -8.64 -9.10 6.85
C VAL A 57 -7.75 -8.07 6.14
N PHE A 58 -6.57 -7.85 6.69
CA PHE A 58 -5.53 -7.01 6.09
C PHE A 58 -4.53 -7.86 5.32
N PHE A 59 -4.36 -7.57 4.04
CA PHE A 59 -3.31 -8.19 3.22
C PHE A 59 -2.08 -7.30 3.20
N ALA A 60 -1.05 -7.69 3.94
CA ALA A 60 0.28 -7.06 3.94
C ALA A 60 1.29 -7.98 3.26
N THR A 61 0.93 -8.47 2.09
CA THR A 61 1.65 -9.47 1.30
C THR A 61 2.43 -8.82 0.16
N PRO A 62 3.42 -9.52 -0.43
CA PRO A 62 3.94 -9.12 -1.74
C PRO A 62 2.81 -9.04 -2.79
N HIS A 63 3.00 -8.20 -3.82
CA HIS A 63 2.06 -8.12 -4.94
C HIS A 63 1.91 -9.48 -5.64
N GLY A 64 0.76 -9.73 -6.23
CA GLY A 64 0.38 -10.99 -6.86
C GLY A 64 -0.19 -12.05 -5.91
N VAL A 65 -0.07 -11.87 -4.58
CA VAL A 65 -0.54 -12.85 -3.59
C VAL A 65 -2.00 -12.62 -3.20
N ALA A 66 -2.39 -11.37 -2.98
CA ALA A 66 -3.75 -11.03 -2.55
C ALA A 66 -4.80 -11.42 -3.62
N GLN A 67 -4.50 -11.25 -4.89
CA GLN A 67 -5.40 -11.60 -6.01
C GLN A 67 -5.89 -13.06 -5.97
N GLY A 68 -5.05 -13.99 -5.51
CA GLY A 68 -5.42 -15.41 -5.44
C GLY A 68 -6.27 -15.78 -4.22
N LEU A 69 -6.32 -14.91 -3.21
CA LEU A 69 -6.94 -15.21 -1.91
C LEU A 69 -8.18 -14.35 -1.63
N VAL A 70 -8.15 -13.11 -2.05
CA VAL A 70 -9.23 -12.13 -1.81
C VAL A 70 -10.59 -12.59 -2.31
N PRO A 71 -10.72 -13.25 -3.50
CA PRO A 71 -12.03 -13.75 -3.93
C PRO A 71 -12.68 -14.70 -2.93
N GLU A 72 -11.91 -15.61 -2.34
CA GLU A 72 -12.43 -16.59 -1.37
C GLU A 72 -12.76 -15.91 -0.02
N VAL A 73 -11.99 -14.92 0.41
CA VAL A 73 -12.25 -14.16 1.64
C VAL A 73 -13.53 -13.34 1.51
N LEU A 74 -13.72 -12.64 0.39
CA LEU A 74 -14.94 -11.86 0.12
C LEU A 74 -16.17 -12.75 0.00
N ALA A 75 -16.05 -13.98 -0.53
CA ALA A 75 -17.14 -14.95 -0.61
C ALA A 75 -17.67 -15.40 0.77
N LYS A 76 -16.94 -15.09 1.84
CA LYS A 76 -17.33 -15.35 3.24
C LYS A 76 -17.85 -14.10 3.95
N ASP A 77 -18.21 -13.04 3.22
CA ASP A 77 -18.66 -11.74 3.73
C ASP A 77 -17.62 -11.03 4.63
N ILE A 78 -16.34 -11.39 4.54
CA ILE A 78 -15.26 -10.77 5.28
C ILE A 78 -14.72 -9.59 4.48
N LYS A 79 -14.62 -8.43 5.10
CA LYS A 79 -14.05 -7.24 4.46
C LYS A 79 -12.54 -7.37 4.29
N VAL A 80 -12.04 -6.81 3.21
CA VAL A 80 -10.61 -6.85 2.87
C VAL A 80 -10.03 -5.45 2.77
N ILE A 81 -8.89 -5.25 3.43
CA ILE A 81 -8.03 -4.08 3.27
C ILE A 81 -6.69 -4.56 2.72
N ASP A 82 -6.45 -4.29 1.44
CA ASP A 82 -5.23 -4.69 0.76
C ASP A 82 -4.18 -3.58 0.78
N LEU A 83 -3.02 -3.86 1.38
CA LEU A 83 -1.86 -2.96 1.38
C LEU A 83 -0.89 -3.28 0.25
N SER A 84 -1.14 -4.37 -0.51
CA SER A 84 -0.35 -4.69 -1.70
C SER A 84 -0.71 -3.77 -2.86
N ALA A 85 -0.14 -4.01 -4.03
CA ALA A 85 -0.47 -3.23 -5.22
C ALA A 85 -1.57 -3.87 -6.08
N ASP A 86 -2.17 -4.98 -5.62
CA ASP A 86 -2.94 -5.87 -6.48
C ASP A 86 -4.25 -5.26 -7.00
N PHE A 87 -4.86 -4.34 -6.25
CA PHE A 87 -6.16 -3.77 -6.60
C PHE A 87 -6.17 -2.25 -6.74
N ARG A 88 -4.98 -1.61 -6.85
CA ARG A 88 -4.87 -0.14 -6.91
C ARG A 88 -5.19 0.44 -8.27
N ILE A 89 -4.74 -0.24 -9.34
CA ILE A 89 -4.86 0.20 -10.73
C ILE A 89 -6.04 -0.54 -11.36
N ARG A 90 -7.01 0.22 -11.88
CA ARG A 90 -8.23 -0.33 -12.48
C ARG A 90 -8.01 -0.87 -13.88
N ASP A 91 -7.08 -0.28 -14.62
CA ASP A 91 -6.67 -0.75 -15.94
C ASP A 91 -5.71 -1.94 -15.78
N ILE A 92 -6.20 -3.10 -16.15
CA ILE A 92 -5.49 -4.37 -15.95
C ILE A 92 -4.28 -4.49 -16.86
N ASP A 93 -4.36 -4.01 -18.10
CA ASP A 93 -3.24 -4.07 -19.04
C ASP A 93 -2.08 -3.20 -18.54
N ILE A 94 -2.39 -2.04 -17.97
CA ILE A 94 -1.41 -1.16 -17.30
C ILE A 94 -0.83 -1.87 -16.08
N TRP A 95 -1.66 -2.49 -15.24
CA TRP A 95 -1.17 -3.21 -14.07
C TRP A 95 -0.24 -4.37 -14.49
N GLU A 96 -0.65 -5.22 -15.43
CA GLU A 96 0.13 -6.37 -15.92
C GLU A 96 1.48 -5.92 -16.52
N HIS A 97 1.48 -4.82 -17.28
CA HIS A 97 2.70 -4.23 -17.82
C HIS A 97 3.69 -3.82 -16.71
N TRP A 98 3.23 -3.07 -15.70
CA TRP A 98 4.11 -2.53 -14.66
C TRP A 98 4.55 -3.56 -13.63
N TYR A 99 3.74 -4.60 -13.37
CA TYR A 99 4.05 -5.65 -12.41
C TYR A 99 4.61 -6.92 -13.07
N ASN A 100 4.66 -6.97 -14.39
CA ASN A 100 5.20 -8.07 -15.21
C ASN A 100 4.63 -9.43 -14.80
N GLN A 101 3.33 -9.51 -14.62
CA GLN A 101 2.60 -10.73 -14.29
C GLN A 101 1.13 -10.60 -14.67
N ARG A 102 0.47 -11.74 -14.92
CA ARG A 102 -0.96 -11.77 -15.18
C ARG A 102 -1.75 -11.49 -13.91
N HIS A 103 -2.81 -10.66 -14.03
CA HIS A 103 -3.72 -10.38 -12.93
C HIS A 103 -4.74 -11.52 -12.75
N LEU A 104 -4.86 -12.07 -11.53
CA LEU A 104 -5.71 -13.22 -11.25
C LEU A 104 -7.16 -12.88 -10.90
N ALA A 105 -7.45 -11.63 -10.56
CA ALA A 105 -8.78 -11.18 -10.16
C ALA A 105 -9.12 -9.79 -10.76
N PRO A 106 -9.13 -9.65 -12.10
CA PRO A 106 -9.29 -8.36 -12.78
C PRO A 106 -10.62 -7.67 -12.44
N GLU A 107 -11.69 -8.41 -12.25
CA GLU A 107 -12.99 -7.83 -11.92
C GLU A 107 -13.01 -7.20 -10.50
N LEU A 108 -12.23 -7.74 -9.58
CA LEU A 108 -12.11 -7.15 -8.24
C LEU A 108 -11.30 -5.84 -8.28
N ALA A 109 -10.30 -5.73 -9.13
CA ALA A 109 -9.54 -4.48 -9.29
C ALA A 109 -10.43 -3.32 -9.82
N LYS A 110 -11.42 -3.63 -10.65
CA LYS A 110 -12.38 -2.62 -11.16
C LYS A 110 -13.32 -2.08 -10.08
N ILE A 111 -13.68 -2.92 -9.08
CA ILE A 111 -14.66 -2.57 -8.04
C ILE A 111 -14.02 -2.19 -6.70
N ALA A 112 -12.72 -2.46 -6.53
CA ALA A 112 -12.00 -2.08 -5.32
C ALA A 112 -12.08 -0.56 -5.09
N VAL A 113 -12.35 -0.16 -3.84
CA VAL A 113 -12.33 1.24 -3.47
C VAL A 113 -10.91 1.67 -3.16
N TYR A 114 -10.41 2.69 -3.85
CA TYR A 114 -9.09 3.25 -3.58
C TYR A 114 -9.04 3.89 -2.20
N GLY A 115 -8.16 3.36 -1.34
CA GLY A 115 -8.13 3.56 0.10
C GLY A 115 -7.43 4.84 0.54
N LEU A 116 -7.70 5.98 -0.10
CA LEU A 116 -7.29 7.30 0.33
C LEU A 116 -8.47 8.00 1.01
N PRO A 117 -8.53 8.05 2.36
CA PRO A 117 -9.69 8.56 3.09
C PRO A 117 -9.99 10.04 2.81
N GLU A 118 -8.99 10.84 2.51
CA GLU A 118 -9.12 12.26 2.18
C GLU A 118 -9.99 12.48 0.93
N VAL A 119 -9.99 11.51 0.02
CA VAL A 119 -10.78 11.55 -1.22
C VAL A 119 -12.02 10.66 -1.16
N ASN A 120 -11.89 9.47 -0.58
CA ASN A 120 -12.88 8.40 -0.73
C ASN A 120 -13.56 7.95 0.59
N ARG A 121 -13.51 8.75 1.67
CA ARG A 121 -14.03 8.36 3.01
C ARG A 121 -15.40 7.68 2.98
N ASN A 122 -16.37 8.26 2.28
CA ASN A 122 -17.73 7.73 2.22
C ASN A 122 -17.85 6.43 1.41
N LYS A 123 -16.99 6.24 0.41
CA LYS A 123 -16.91 5.00 -0.36
C LYS A 123 -16.25 3.90 0.46
N ILE A 124 -15.15 4.23 1.17
CA ILE A 124 -14.40 3.30 2.03
C ILE A 124 -15.30 2.70 3.12
N ARG A 125 -16.15 3.52 3.75
CA ARG A 125 -17.09 3.05 4.79
C ARG A 125 -18.03 1.94 4.32
N LYS A 126 -18.33 1.88 3.03
CA LYS A 126 -19.28 0.93 2.42
C LYS A 126 -18.59 -0.18 1.65
N ALA A 127 -17.27 -0.13 1.53
CA ALA A 127 -16.52 -1.06 0.73
C ALA A 127 -16.34 -2.42 1.40
N ASN A 128 -16.39 -3.48 0.61
CA ASN A 128 -15.94 -4.80 1.01
C ASN A 128 -14.48 -5.05 0.64
N LEU A 129 -13.95 -4.33 -0.36
CA LEU A 129 -12.55 -4.37 -0.76
C LEU A 129 -11.99 -2.96 -0.84
N VAL A 130 -10.98 -2.68 -0.03
CA VAL A 130 -10.24 -1.41 -0.02
C VAL A 130 -8.81 -1.66 -0.47
N ALA A 131 -8.36 -0.96 -1.52
CA ALA A 131 -6.99 -0.99 -2.01
C ALA A 131 -6.22 0.21 -1.46
N CYS A 132 -5.36 -0.01 -0.46
CA CYS A 132 -4.55 1.06 0.13
C CYS A 132 -3.53 1.62 -0.88
N PRO A 133 -3.38 2.94 -0.98
CA PRO A 133 -2.45 3.56 -1.94
C PRO A 133 -0.99 3.21 -1.65
N GLY A 134 -0.15 3.32 -2.68
CA GLY A 134 1.29 3.34 -2.51
C GLY A 134 1.76 4.58 -1.78
N CYS A 135 2.98 4.54 -1.26
CA CYS A 135 3.53 5.63 -0.44
C CYS A 135 3.71 6.93 -1.25
N TYR A 136 4.32 6.89 -2.43
CA TYR A 136 4.43 8.06 -3.32
C TYR A 136 3.07 8.54 -3.85
N PRO A 137 2.16 7.65 -4.33
CA PRO A 137 0.82 8.07 -4.68
C PRO A 137 0.09 8.80 -3.55
N THR A 138 0.24 8.35 -2.30
CA THR A 138 -0.35 9.02 -1.14
C THR A 138 0.18 10.44 -0.99
N SER A 139 1.51 10.62 -0.96
CA SER A 139 2.12 11.94 -0.74
C SER A 139 1.78 12.93 -1.86
N ILE A 140 1.87 12.49 -3.13
CA ILE A 140 1.63 13.35 -4.30
C ILE A 140 0.15 13.71 -4.40
N GLN A 141 -0.75 12.75 -4.25
CA GLN A 141 -2.20 13.01 -4.32
C GLN A 141 -2.66 13.94 -3.20
N ILE A 142 -2.23 13.73 -1.96
CA ILE A 142 -2.59 14.62 -0.85
C ILE A 142 -2.02 16.03 -1.06
N GLY A 143 -0.77 16.13 -1.53
CA GLY A 143 -0.14 17.42 -1.78
C GLY A 143 -0.83 18.22 -2.87
N LEU A 144 -1.29 17.57 -3.95
CA LEU A 144 -1.94 18.22 -5.07
C LEU A 144 -3.47 18.31 -4.94
N LEU A 145 -4.09 17.56 -4.02
CA LEU A 145 -5.53 17.53 -3.82
C LEU A 145 -6.19 18.93 -3.75
N PRO A 146 -5.73 19.86 -2.87
CA PRO A 146 -6.37 21.17 -2.77
C PRO A 146 -6.23 22.01 -4.05
N LEU A 147 -5.13 21.86 -4.79
CA LEU A 147 -4.87 22.61 -6.00
C LEU A 147 -5.72 22.13 -7.16
N LEU A 148 -5.84 20.82 -7.34
CA LEU A 148 -6.66 20.19 -8.39
C LEU A 148 -8.16 20.36 -8.11
N ALA A 149 -8.58 20.15 -6.86
CA ALA A 149 -9.99 20.32 -6.46
C ALA A 149 -10.49 21.75 -6.69
N ASN A 150 -9.64 22.76 -6.48
CA ASN A 150 -9.94 24.16 -6.73
C ASN A 150 -9.61 24.62 -8.17
N LYS A 151 -9.14 23.74 -9.03
CA LYS A 151 -8.72 24.07 -10.42
C LYS A 151 -7.70 25.20 -10.47
N SER A 152 -6.77 25.23 -9.51
CA SER A 152 -5.77 26.29 -9.34
C SER A 152 -4.48 26.05 -10.12
N ILE A 153 -4.34 24.87 -10.73
CA ILE A 153 -3.18 24.49 -11.55
C ILE A 153 -3.64 23.83 -12.84
N PHE A 154 -2.76 23.85 -13.84
CA PHE A 154 -2.94 23.07 -15.06
C PHE A 154 -2.73 21.59 -14.79
N THR A 155 -3.35 20.72 -15.57
CA THR A 155 -3.27 19.25 -15.44
C THR A 155 -2.23 18.62 -16.35
N GLU A 156 -1.69 19.40 -17.25
CA GLU A 156 -0.58 19.04 -18.12
C GLU A 156 0.76 19.42 -17.46
N ASP A 157 1.78 18.62 -17.73
CA ASP A 157 3.19 18.90 -17.34
C ASP A 157 3.44 19.05 -15.83
N ILE A 158 2.69 18.33 -14.99
CA ILE A 158 2.98 18.27 -13.56
C ILE A 158 4.30 17.51 -13.35
N ILE A 159 5.25 18.15 -12.65
CA ILE A 159 6.52 17.53 -12.27
C ILE A 159 6.47 17.23 -10.77
N ALA A 160 6.59 15.94 -10.42
CA ALA A 160 6.61 15.47 -9.04
C ALA A 160 7.99 14.87 -8.69
N ASN A 161 8.83 15.66 -8.02
CA ASN A 161 10.08 15.21 -7.41
C ASN A 161 9.79 14.81 -5.96
N SER A 162 9.57 13.51 -5.72
CA SER A 162 9.18 13.05 -4.39
C SER A 162 10.30 12.29 -3.70
N ALA A 163 10.60 12.63 -2.46
CA ALA A 163 11.75 12.15 -1.73
C ALA A 163 11.35 11.26 -0.55
N SER A 164 11.88 10.02 -0.52
CA SER A 164 11.54 9.00 0.47
C SER A 164 12.70 8.66 1.37
N GLY A 165 12.41 8.43 2.65
CA GLY A 165 13.34 7.77 3.56
C GLY A 165 13.52 6.28 3.23
N VAL A 166 14.59 5.69 3.76
CA VAL A 166 15.05 4.32 3.45
C VAL A 166 14.06 3.22 3.85
N SER A 167 13.22 3.45 4.85
CA SER A 167 12.21 2.47 5.28
C SER A 167 11.16 2.15 4.20
N GLY A 168 11.01 3.00 3.19
CA GLY A 168 10.17 2.76 2.02
C GLY A 168 10.57 1.52 1.21
N ALA A 169 11.84 1.13 1.23
CA ALA A 169 12.35 -0.09 0.61
C ALA A 169 11.99 -1.38 1.37
N GLY A 170 11.38 -1.27 2.56
CA GLY A 170 11.02 -2.39 3.42
C GLY A 170 12.20 -2.96 4.20
N ARG A 171 12.03 -4.19 4.73
CA ARG A 171 13.00 -4.83 5.66
C ARG A 171 14.02 -5.73 4.97
N ARG A 172 13.97 -5.86 3.66
CA ARG A 172 14.95 -6.69 2.94
C ARG A 172 16.32 -6.02 3.01
N ALA A 173 17.32 -6.76 3.51
CA ALA A 173 18.70 -6.29 3.51
C ALA A 173 19.19 -6.09 2.07
N ASN A 174 19.61 -4.87 1.77
CA ASN A 174 20.18 -4.49 0.49
C ASN A 174 21.28 -3.45 0.76
N ILE A 175 22.45 -3.62 0.16
CA ILE A 175 23.58 -2.73 0.33
C ILE A 175 23.19 -1.27 0.01
N SER A 176 22.50 -1.04 -1.09
CA SER A 176 22.07 0.30 -1.52
C SER A 176 21.14 1.04 -0.54
N ASN A 177 20.58 0.33 0.46
CA ASN A 177 19.69 0.88 1.47
C ASN A 177 20.34 0.93 2.87
N LEU A 178 21.60 0.55 2.99
CA LEU A 178 22.34 0.70 4.24
C LEU A 178 22.53 2.18 4.57
N LEU A 179 22.43 2.52 5.83
CA LEU A 179 22.59 3.90 6.29
C LEU A 179 23.98 4.47 5.90
N SER A 180 25.02 3.63 5.93
CA SER A 180 26.38 3.97 5.47
C SER A 180 26.48 4.30 3.97
N GLU A 181 25.61 3.73 3.16
CA GLU A 181 25.59 3.95 1.70
C GLU A 181 24.67 5.09 1.28
N VAL A 182 23.66 5.38 2.11
CA VAL A 182 22.67 6.44 1.85
C VAL A 182 23.06 7.73 2.56
N GLY A 183 23.92 7.65 3.60
CA GLY A 183 24.35 8.79 4.39
C GLY A 183 24.89 9.92 3.49
N ASP A 184 24.53 11.16 3.80
CA ASP A 184 24.93 12.38 3.10
C ASP A 184 24.57 12.43 1.59
N SER A 185 23.64 11.56 1.13
CA SER A 185 23.23 11.49 -0.27
C SER A 185 21.78 11.93 -0.48
N PHE A 186 21.53 12.56 -1.62
CA PHE A 186 20.18 12.83 -2.16
C PHE A 186 20.17 12.28 -3.58
N LYS A 187 19.55 11.11 -3.77
CA LYS A 187 19.70 10.32 -4.98
C LYS A 187 18.39 10.09 -5.70
N ALA A 188 18.27 10.57 -6.93
CA ALA A 188 17.20 10.14 -7.83
C ALA A 188 17.39 8.67 -8.24
N TYR A 189 16.32 7.93 -8.38
CA TYR A 189 16.33 6.54 -8.86
C TYR A 189 15.15 6.27 -9.79
N ALA A 190 15.12 5.09 -10.43
CA ALA A 190 14.06 4.69 -11.37
C ALA A 190 13.78 5.73 -12.48
N GLY A 191 14.84 6.31 -13.05
CA GLY A 191 14.72 7.33 -14.11
C GLY A 191 14.07 6.82 -15.41
N SER A 192 14.02 5.51 -15.63
CA SER A 192 13.31 4.88 -16.74
C SER A 192 11.81 4.64 -16.48
N GLY A 193 11.31 5.04 -15.33
CA GLY A 193 9.93 4.86 -14.90
C GLY A 193 9.79 4.11 -13.58
N HIS A 194 8.74 4.40 -12.86
CA HIS A 194 8.43 3.79 -11.56
C HIS A 194 6.99 3.28 -11.56
N ARG A 195 6.76 2.08 -11.03
CA ARG A 195 5.44 1.41 -10.99
C ARG A 195 4.33 2.18 -10.27
N HIS A 196 4.66 3.22 -9.51
CA HIS A 196 3.66 4.11 -8.91
C HIS A 196 3.17 5.20 -9.86
N LEU A 197 3.82 5.43 -11.02
CA LEU A 197 3.39 6.46 -11.97
C LEU A 197 1.94 6.30 -12.41
N PRO A 198 1.50 5.14 -12.94
CA PRO A 198 0.12 4.99 -13.38
C PRO A 198 -0.90 5.11 -12.23
N GLU A 199 -0.54 4.71 -11.02
CA GLU A 199 -1.38 4.89 -9.83
C GLU A 199 -1.52 6.38 -9.47
N ILE A 200 -0.43 7.16 -9.59
CA ILE A 200 -0.44 8.61 -9.37
C ILE A 200 -1.34 9.30 -10.40
N GLU A 201 -1.14 9.02 -11.68
CA GLU A 201 -1.91 9.60 -12.79
C GLU A 201 -3.40 9.25 -12.67
N GLN A 202 -3.74 7.99 -12.36
CA GLN A 202 -5.11 7.56 -12.10
C GLN A 202 -5.74 8.36 -10.96
N GLY A 203 -5.07 8.46 -9.81
CA GLY A 203 -5.62 9.13 -8.64
C GLY A 203 -5.77 10.64 -8.83
N LEU A 204 -4.80 11.30 -9.45
CA LEU A 204 -4.89 12.72 -9.78
C LEU A 204 -5.97 13.01 -10.83
N SER A 205 -6.12 12.13 -11.83
CA SER A 205 -7.17 12.25 -12.83
C SER A 205 -8.57 12.10 -12.22
N ASP A 206 -8.73 11.18 -11.26
CA ASP A 206 -9.98 11.05 -10.50
C ASP A 206 -10.33 12.31 -9.70
N ILE A 207 -9.31 12.98 -9.11
CA ILE A 207 -9.48 14.22 -8.35
C ILE A 207 -9.81 15.39 -9.30
N ALA A 208 -9.11 15.50 -10.41
CA ALA A 208 -9.27 16.60 -11.38
C ALA A 208 -10.54 16.47 -12.24
N GLY A 209 -11.08 15.25 -12.39
CA GLY A 209 -12.18 14.94 -13.30
C GLY A 209 -11.79 14.96 -14.78
N GLN A 210 -10.50 14.97 -15.07
CA GLN A 210 -9.90 14.91 -16.41
C GLN A 210 -8.52 14.27 -16.36
N ALA A 211 -7.96 13.89 -17.50
CA ALA A 211 -6.64 13.29 -17.58
C ALA A 211 -5.56 14.22 -17.02
N VAL A 212 -4.66 13.64 -16.21
CA VAL A 212 -3.50 14.33 -15.63
C VAL A 212 -2.24 13.58 -16.03
N GLY A 213 -1.30 14.28 -16.66
CA GLY A 213 0.03 13.76 -16.99
C GLY A 213 1.06 14.18 -15.93
N VAL A 214 1.92 13.24 -15.53
CA VAL A 214 2.92 13.50 -14.49
C VAL A 214 4.30 13.01 -14.90
N THR A 215 5.29 13.88 -14.80
CA THR A 215 6.70 13.49 -14.77
C THR A 215 7.07 13.19 -13.33
N PHE A 216 7.19 11.91 -13.01
CA PHE A 216 7.49 11.46 -11.63
C PHE A 216 8.94 11.03 -11.49
N VAL A 217 9.67 11.68 -10.59
CA VAL A 217 11.07 11.35 -10.27
C VAL A 217 11.20 11.06 -8.77
N PRO A 218 11.29 9.77 -8.38
CA PRO A 218 11.50 9.40 -6.98
C PRO A 218 12.96 9.62 -6.56
N HIS A 219 13.14 10.05 -5.32
CA HIS A 219 14.44 10.25 -4.70
C HIS A 219 14.55 9.49 -3.39
N LEU A 220 15.76 9.10 -3.03
CA LEU A 220 16.09 8.51 -1.74
C LEU A 220 16.85 9.52 -0.88
N LEU A 221 16.40 9.68 0.37
CA LEU A 221 17.00 10.54 1.38
C LEU A 221 17.69 9.73 2.48
N PRO A 222 18.72 10.28 3.15
CA PRO A 222 19.42 9.66 4.28
C PRO A 222 18.62 9.82 5.60
N ILE A 223 17.31 9.56 5.54
CA ILE A 223 16.43 9.57 6.70
C ILE A 223 15.72 8.23 6.82
N VAL A 224 15.25 7.90 8.03
CA VAL A 224 14.61 6.59 8.25
C VAL A 224 13.23 6.55 7.63
N ARG A 225 12.37 7.53 7.90
CA ARG A 225 10.94 7.53 7.51
C ARG A 225 10.52 8.87 6.94
N GLY A 226 9.43 8.84 6.20
CA GLY A 226 8.77 10.00 5.61
C GLY A 226 8.88 10.02 4.10
N ILE A 227 7.95 10.72 3.47
CA ILE A 227 7.96 11.04 2.04
C ILE A 227 7.53 12.49 1.86
N HIS A 228 8.36 13.22 1.13
CA HIS A 228 8.10 14.59 0.69
C HIS A 228 7.80 14.61 -0.79
#